data_f94df76db85f52506c126f47f9039a7b
#
_entry.id   f94df76db85f52506c126f47f9039a7b
#
_cell.length_a   1.000
_cell.length_b   1.000
_cell.length_c   1.000
_cell.angle_alpha   90.00
_cell.angle_beta   90.00
_cell.angle_gamma   90.00
#
_symmetry.space_group_name_H-M   'P 1'
#
loop_
_entity.id
_entity.type
_entity.pdbx_description
1 polymer ?
#
loop_
_entity_poly.entity_id
_entity_poly.type
_entity_poly.pdbx_seq_one_letter_code
_entity_poly.pdbx_strand_id
1 'polypeptide(L)'
;MRENVGKVKRKRVKKTQMNKKRSAFSGKIGYVLSAAGASVGLGNIWRFPYLAAKYGGGIFLLVYIILALTFGYTMIVAESALGRMTRKSPVGAFRSFAKGKKVGWLRFGGWINAIIPVLIVPYYSVIGGWVVKYLFEYIRGNGSKLAEDGYFSGFISNGGATEICFVIFCMFTLVIIYAGVQNGIERVSKIMMPILIVLSVIIAIYSVTRPGAIEGVKYFLVPNVKNFSWMTVVAAMGQMFYSLSIAMGILVTFGSYMRKDTSIEDSTRNVEIFDTAIAMMAGLMIIPAVFAFSGGDPDTLQAGPSLMFITIPKVFANMGFGTAVGILFFVLVLFAAVTSSIALTESAVSTFEDELGWGRKKATVLTGVIMITLGTLSCLGYGPLDFVKIIGMQFLDFFDFLTNSVMMPIAALMTSLLVSRVIGVDKIEEEIRHGESTFRRKKIFVVMIKYLCPIFALIILASSVANAFGWIAM
;
A
#
# COMPACT_ATOMS: atom_id res chain seq x y z
N MET A 1 50.37 0.90 -17.37
CA MET A 1 50.21 0.78 -15.92
C MET A 1 48.86 1.29 -15.40
N ARG A 2 48.29 2.39 -15.91
CA ARG A 2 46.96 2.97 -15.47
C ARG A 2 45.76 2.09 -15.82
N GLU A 3 45.78 1.35 -16.93
CA GLU A 3 44.65 0.45 -17.33
C GLU A 3 44.50 -0.77 -16.43
N ASN A 4 45.58 -1.33 -15.92
CA ASN A 4 45.52 -2.46 -15.00
C ASN A 4 45.02 -2.11 -13.60
N VAL A 5 45.28 -0.88 -13.12
CA VAL A 5 44.75 -0.37 -11.84
C VAL A 5 43.25 -0.21 -11.90
N GLY A 6 42.72 0.26 -13.04
CA GLY A 6 41.27 0.38 -13.27
C GLY A 6 40.54 -0.96 -13.31
N LYS A 7 41.11 -1.97 -13.95
CA LYS A 7 40.57 -3.33 -14.01
C LYS A 7 40.61 -4.03 -12.64
N VAL A 8 41.68 -3.84 -11.86
CA VAL A 8 41.80 -4.38 -10.50
C VAL A 8 40.82 -3.69 -9.53
N LYS A 9 40.68 -2.36 -9.60
CA LYS A 9 39.66 -1.66 -8.80
C LYS A 9 38.23 -2.11 -9.16
N ARG A 10 37.90 -2.25 -10.46
CA ARG A 10 36.59 -2.78 -10.89
C ARG A 10 36.36 -4.23 -10.47
N LYS A 11 37.37 -5.09 -10.50
CA LYS A 11 37.27 -6.46 -9.99
C LYS A 11 37.14 -6.51 -8.46
N ARG A 12 37.85 -5.64 -7.71
CA ARG A 12 37.69 -5.53 -6.24
C ARG A 12 36.31 -5.01 -5.87
N VAL A 13 35.81 -3.97 -6.52
CA VAL A 13 34.44 -3.45 -6.30
C VAL A 13 33.38 -4.51 -6.62
N LYS A 14 33.51 -5.23 -7.76
CA LYS A 14 32.63 -6.37 -8.07
C LYS A 14 32.73 -7.51 -7.06
N LYS A 15 33.93 -7.85 -6.56
CA LYS A 15 34.12 -8.90 -5.58
C LYS A 15 33.60 -8.52 -4.19
N THR A 16 33.67 -7.23 -3.82
CA THR A 16 33.09 -6.70 -2.57
C THR A 16 31.55 -6.63 -2.65
N GLN A 17 30.99 -6.37 -3.84
CA GLN A 17 29.55 -6.42 -4.07
C GLN A 17 28.98 -7.85 -4.04
N MET A 18 29.78 -8.87 -4.43
CA MET A 18 29.34 -10.29 -4.45
C MET A 18 29.25 -10.94 -3.08
N ASN A 19 29.76 -10.32 -2.00
CA ASN A 19 29.81 -10.92 -0.65
C ASN A 19 28.95 -10.22 0.40
N LYS A 20 28.10 -9.24 0.01
CA LYS A 20 27.15 -8.65 0.95
C LYS A 20 25.95 -9.58 1.09
N LYS A 21 25.89 -10.31 2.19
CA LYS A 21 24.76 -11.19 2.51
C LYS A 21 23.49 -10.36 2.54
N ARG A 22 22.53 -10.66 1.66
CA ARG A 22 21.21 -9.97 1.63
C ARG A 22 20.56 -10.09 3.00
N SER A 23 19.95 -9.03 3.49
CA SER A 23 19.11 -9.07 4.70
C SER A 23 18.04 -10.16 4.54
N ALA A 24 17.64 -10.77 5.65
CA ALA A 24 16.59 -11.80 5.66
C ALA A 24 15.69 -11.60 6.87
N PHE A 25 14.40 -11.93 6.73
CA PHE A 25 13.49 -12.06 7.86
C PHE A 25 13.90 -13.22 8.76
N SER A 26 13.54 -13.15 10.05
CA SER A 26 13.86 -14.21 11.02
C SER A 26 13.14 -15.53 10.71
N GLY A 27 11.98 -15.47 10.03
CA GLY A 27 11.18 -16.63 9.64
C GLY A 27 9.85 -16.25 9.01
N LYS A 28 8.93 -17.22 8.88
CA LYS A 28 7.60 -17.05 8.26
C LYS A 28 6.79 -15.93 8.92
N ILE A 29 6.71 -15.88 10.26
CA ILE A 29 5.94 -14.87 10.99
C ILE A 29 6.47 -13.46 10.71
N GLY A 30 7.79 -13.27 10.70
CA GLY A 30 8.42 -12.00 10.39
C GLY A 30 8.06 -11.50 8.99
N TYR A 31 8.15 -12.37 7.99
CA TYR A 31 7.73 -12.05 6.63
C TYR A 31 6.25 -11.72 6.54
N VAL A 32 5.37 -12.60 7.07
CA VAL A 32 3.90 -12.44 6.97
C VAL A 32 3.44 -11.15 7.62
N LEU A 33 3.88 -10.84 8.85
CA LEU A 33 3.46 -9.62 9.54
C LEU A 33 4.03 -8.36 8.90
N SER A 34 5.23 -8.42 8.31
CA SER A 34 5.78 -7.28 7.58
C SER A 34 5.05 -7.07 6.24
N ALA A 35 4.75 -8.15 5.50
CA ALA A 35 4.02 -8.07 4.24
C ALA A 35 2.54 -7.70 4.46
N ALA A 36 1.90 -8.25 5.49
CA ALA A 36 0.56 -7.83 5.89
C ALA A 36 0.53 -6.35 6.34
N GLY A 37 1.54 -5.90 7.11
CA GLY A 37 1.67 -4.49 7.47
C GLY A 37 1.92 -3.57 6.29
N ALA A 38 2.56 -4.07 5.22
CA ALA A 38 2.67 -3.33 3.97
C ALA A 38 1.31 -3.18 3.26
N SER A 39 0.51 -4.26 3.27
CA SER A 39 -0.81 -4.30 2.62
C SER A 39 -1.86 -3.55 3.43
N VAL A 40 -1.89 -3.73 4.76
CA VAL A 40 -2.83 -3.03 5.65
C VAL A 40 -2.39 -1.58 5.84
N GLY A 41 -2.98 -0.68 5.09
CA GLY A 41 -2.64 0.75 5.07
C GLY A 41 -3.86 1.66 5.11
N LEU A 42 -3.62 2.92 4.78
CA LEU A 42 -4.68 3.93 4.68
C LEU A 42 -5.76 3.52 3.67
N GLY A 43 -5.38 2.77 2.62
CA GLY A 43 -6.32 2.27 1.62
C GLY A 43 -7.41 1.35 2.15
N ASN A 44 -7.11 0.53 3.17
CA ASN A 44 -8.11 -0.32 3.82
C ASN A 44 -9.05 0.49 4.72
N ILE A 45 -8.54 1.56 5.34
CA ILE A 45 -9.27 2.29 6.38
C ILE A 45 -10.20 3.34 5.80
N TRP A 46 -9.80 4.07 4.73
CA TRP A 46 -10.69 5.09 4.16
C TRP A 46 -11.23 4.73 2.78
N ARG A 47 -10.33 4.27 1.86
CA ARG A 47 -10.72 4.08 0.47
C ARG A 47 -11.66 2.89 0.30
N PHE A 48 -11.39 1.79 0.99
CA PHE A 48 -12.23 0.60 0.92
C PHE A 48 -13.65 0.86 1.42
N PRO A 49 -13.91 1.45 2.63
CA PRO A 49 -15.27 1.73 3.09
C PRO A 49 -16.02 2.68 2.16
N TYR A 50 -15.35 3.72 1.66
CA TYR A 50 -15.95 4.64 0.70
C TYR A 50 -16.39 3.92 -0.58
N LEU A 51 -15.48 3.14 -1.20
CA LEU A 51 -15.80 2.42 -2.43
C LEU A 51 -16.87 1.35 -2.19
N ALA A 52 -16.83 0.66 -1.06
CA ALA A 52 -17.86 -0.31 -0.70
C ALA A 52 -19.23 0.37 -0.59
N ALA A 53 -19.31 1.51 0.07
CA ALA A 53 -20.58 2.24 0.17
C ALA A 53 -21.08 2.77 -1.19
N LYS A 54 -20.20 3.35 -1.99
CA LYS A 54 -20.54 3.91 -3.31
C LYS A 54 -20.93 2.84 -4.35
N TYR A 55 -20.30 1.67 -4.32
CA TYR A 55 -20.44 0.65 -5.37
C TYR A 55 -21.18 -0.60 -4.92
N GLY A 56 -22.14 -0.46 -4.00
CA GLY A 56 -23.17 -1.45 -3.73
C GLY A 56 -22.97 -2.31 -2.47
N GLY A 57 -22.13 -1.89 -1.53
CA GLY A 57 -22.00 -2.53 -0.21
C GLY A 57 -21.53 -3.97 -0.30
N GLY A 58 -22.39 -4.91 0.10
CA GLY A 58 -22.08 -6.34 0.15
C GLY A 58 -21.72 -6.96 -1.20
N ILE A 59 -22.25 -6.44 -2.32
CA ILE A 59 -21.87 -6.94 -3.66
C ILE A 59 -20.44 -6.50 -4.02
N PHE A 60 -20.05 -5.28 -3.64
CA PHE A 60 -18.66 -4.82 -3.78
C PHE A 60 -17.71 -5.70 -2.95
N LEU A 61 -18.06 -5.97 -1.69
CA LEU A 61 -17.27 -6.85 -0.81
C LEU A 61 -17.10 -8.25 -1.42
N LEU A 62 -18.17 -8.84 -1.96
CA LEU A 62 -18.10 -10.15 -2.62
C LEU A 62 -17.14 -10.13 -3.82
N VAL A 63 -17.27 -9.14 -4.69
CA VAL A 63 -16.38 -8.98 -5.86
C VAL A 63 -14.93 -8.77 -5.40
N TYR A 64 -14.71 -7.95 -4.39
CA TYR A 64 -13.37 -7.71 -3.83
C TYR A 64 -12.73 -9.01 -3.30
N ILE A 65 -13.47 -9.83 -2.55
CA ILE A 65 -12.96 -11.11 -2.03
C ILE A 65 -12.61 -12.06 -3.17
N ILE A 66 -13.44 -12.17 -4.20
CA ILE A 66 -13.15 -13.01 -5.37
C ILE A 66 -11.87 -12.55 -6.06
N LEU A 67 -11.70 -11.25 -6.24
CA LEU A 67 -10.50 -10.69 -6.86
C LEU A 67 -9.25 -10.86 -5.98
N ALA A 68 -9.37 -10.71 -4.66
CA ALA A 68 -8.27 -10.94 -3.74
C ALA A 68 -7.77 -12.40 -3.82
N LEU A 69 -8.70 -13.38 -3.80
CA LEU A 69 -8.40 -14.81 -3.86
C LEU A 69 -7.87 -15.30 -5.23
N THR A 70 -8.04 -14.52 -6.29
CA THR A 70 -7.63 -14.87 -7.65
C THR A 70 -6.48 -14.01 -8.15
N PHE A 71 -6.76 -12.76 -8.46
CA PHE A 71 -5.77 -11.82 -8.98
C PHE A 71 -4.74 -11.43 -7.91
N GLY A 72 -5.21 -11.04 -6.72
CA GLY A 72 -4.36 -10.66 -5.57
C GLY A 72 -3.38 -11.77 -5.23
N TYR A 73 -3.90 -12.96 -5.00
CA TYR A 73 -3.09 -14.17 -4.78
C TYR A 73 -2.00 -14.36 -5.85
N THR A 74 -2.40 -14.29 -7.12
CA THR A 74 -1.49 -14.54 -8.23
C THR A 74 -0.34 -13.55 -8.28
N MET A 75 -0.63 -12.26 -8.08
CA MET A 75 0.39 -11.22 -8.12
C MET A 75 1.32 -11.27 -6.90
N ILE A 76 0.79 -11.52 -5.69
CA ILE A 76 1.62 -11.67 -4.48
C ILE A 76 2.59 -12.86 -4.64
N VAL A 77 2.09 -14.00 -5.13
CA VAL A 77 2.94 -15.18 -5.40
C VAL A 77 4.00 -14.87 -6.44
N ALA A 78 3.63 -14.24 -7.56
CA ALA A 78 4.53 -13.90 -8.65
C ALA A 78 5.66 -12.96 -8.19
N GLU A 79 5.34 -11.87 -7.50
CA GLU A 79 6.31 -10.88 -7.03
C GLU A 79 7.20 -11.44 -5.90
N SER A 80 6.62 -12.17 -4.95
CA SER A 80 7.37 -12.80 -3.86
C SER A 80 8.34 -13.86 -4.39
N ALA A 81 7.90 -14.70 -5.34
CA ALA A 81 8.76 -15.68 -6.00
C ALA A 81 9.90 -15.00 -6.77
N LEU A 82 9.58 -13.95 -7.56
CA LEU A 82 10.56 -13.17 -8.31
C LEU A 82 11.65 -12.59 -7.39
N GLY A 83 11.25 -12.02 -6.26
CA GLY A 83 12.15 -11.50 -5.24
C GLY A 83 13.01 -12.60 -4.63
N ARG A 84 12.42 -13.73 -4.20
CA ARG A 84 13.12 -14.84 -3.54
C ARG A 84 14.10 -15.55 -4.47
N MET A 85 13.74 -15.77 -5.74
CA MET A 85 14.60 -16.37 -6.76
C MET A 85 15.85 -15.53 -7.01
N THR A 86 15.71 -14.22 -7.03
CA THR A 86 16.79 -13.31 -7.47
C THR A 86 17.62 -12.75 -6.33
N ARG A 87 17.03 -12.66 -5.12
CA ARG A 87 17.64 -12.00 -3.96
C ARG A 87 18.04 -10.55 -4.25
N LYS A 88 17.24 -9.85 -5.08
CA LYS A 88 17.50 -8.49 -5.52
C LYS A 88 16.27 -7.62 -5.40
N SER A 89 16.48 -6.30 -5.41
CA SER A 89 15.43 -5.30 -5.59
C SER A 89 14.76 -5.43 -6.97
N PRO A 90 13.62 -4.77 -7.22
CA PRO A 90 12.86 -4.91 -8.47
C PRO A 90 13.70 -4.74 -9.73
N VAL A 91 14.56 -3.72 -9.80
CA VAL A 91 15.42 -3.47 -10.97
C VAL A 91 16.35 -4.67 -11.23
N GLY A 92 17.02 -5.13 -10.18
CA GLY A 92 17.94 -6.26 -10.27
C GLY A 92 17.23 -7.58 -10.59
N ALA A 93 16.01 -7.78 -10.08
CA ALA A 93 15.17 -8.94 -10.32
C ALA A 93 14.78 -9.04 -11.81
N PHE A 94 14.22 -7.99 -12.38
CA PHE A 94 13.86 -7.94 -13.79
C PHE A 94 15.10 -8.10 -14.70
N ARG A 95 16.21 -7.43 -14.38
CA ARG A 95 17.47 -7.52 -15.12
C ARG A 95 18.02 -8.94 -15.16
N SER A 96 17.82 -9.72 -14.10
CA SER A 96 18.32 -11.11 -14.01
C SER A 96 17.70 -12.02 -15.06
N PHE A 97 16.42 -11.81 -15.42
CA PHE A 97 15.70 -12.64 -16.38
C PHE A 97 15.65 -12.05 -17.80
N ALA A 98 15.63 -10.74 -17.95
CA ALA A 98 15.53 -10.08 -19.26
C ALA A 98 16.89 -9.89 -19.96
N LYS A 99 18.01 -10.31 -19.37
CA LYS A 99 19.35 -10.12 -19.92
C LYS A 99 19.59 -10.99 -21.15
N GLY A 100 20.01 -10.38 -22.26
CA GLY A 100 20.39 -11.09 -23.49
C GLY A 100 19.23 -11.61 -24.36
N LYS A 101 17.97 -11.35 -24.01
CA LYS A 101 16.80 -11.77 -24.77
C LYS A 101 16.21 -10.63 -25.61
N LYS A 102 15.51 -10.96 -26.71
CA LYS A 102 14.74 -10.00 -27.55
C LYS A 102 13.71 -9.18 -26.75
N VAL A 103 13.36 -9.63 -25.55
CA VAL A 103 12.45 -8.97 -24.59
C VAL A 103 13.18 -8.04 -23.60
N GLY A 104 14.34 -7.52 -23.97
CA GLY A 104 15.13 -6.61 -23.12
C GLY A 104 14.40 -5.37 -22.60
N TRP A 105 13.33 -4.92 -23.31
CA TRP A 105 12.45 -3.84 -22.90
C TRP A 105 11.71 -4.12 -21.57
N LEU A 106 11.48 -5.40 -21.20
CA LEU A 106 10.89 -5.76 -19.91
C LEU A 106 11.73 -5.34 -18.70
N ARG A 107 13.02 -5.03 -18.90
CA ARG A 107 13.86 -4.44 -17.82
C ARG A 107 13.29 -3.11 -17.32
N PHE A 108 12.57 -2.39 -18.18
CA PHE A 108 11.91 -1.15 -17.82
C PHE A 108 10.84 -1.35 -16.74
N GLY A 109 10.16 -2.51 -16.72
CA GLY A 109 9.23 -2.89 -15.67
C GLY A 109 9.85 -2.90 -14.27
N GLY A 110 11.14 -3.31 -14.16
CA GLY A 110 11.86 -3.24 -12.90
C GLY A 110 12.10 -1.82 -12.41
N TRP A 111 12.39 -0.87 -13.32
CA TRP A 111 12.51 0.54 -12.99
C TRP A 111 11.18 1.17 -12.60
N ILE A 112 10.08 0.86 -13.31
CA ILE A 112 8.74 1.35 -12.93
C ILE A 112 8.41 0.87 -11.52
N ASN A 113 8.55 -0.43 -11.22
CA ASN A 113 8.32 -0.99 -9.88
C ASN A 113 9.20 -0.33 -8.79
N ALA A 114 10.41 0.12 -9.13
CA ALA A 114 11.32 0.75 -8.19
C ALA A 114 11.04 2.24 -7.99
N ILE A 115 10.55 2.95 -9.00
CA ILE A 115 10.24 4.39 -8.94
C ILE A 115 8.93 4.63 -8.21
N ILE A 116 7.94 3.74 -8.35
CA ILE A 116 6.63 3.86 -7.69
C ILE A 116 6.76 4.17 -6.19
N PRO A 117 7.45 3.35 -5.36
CA PRO A 117 7.55 3.64 -3.93
C PRO A 117 8.34 4.91 -3.63
N VAL A 118 9.30 5.31 -4.47
CA VAL A 118 10.04 6.57 -4.34
C VAL A 118 9.13 7.79 -4.51
N LEU A 119 8.09 7.68 -5.36
CA LEU A 119 7.10 8.73 -5.57
C LEU A 119 5.94 8.68 -4.58
N ILE A 120 5.53 7.48 -4.14
CA ILE A 120 4.41 7.31 -3.19
C ILE A 120 4.82 7.79 -1.79
N VAL A 121 5.98 7.37 -1.29
CA VAL A 121 6.35 7.62 0.11
C VAL A 121 6.34 9.09 0.50
N PRO A 122 6.74 10.06 -0.35
CA PRO A 122 6.65 11.47 -0.05
C PRO A 122 5.23 11.93 0.28
N TYR A 123 4.29 11.79 -0.64
CA TYR A 123 2.91 12.26 -0.43
C TYR A 123 2.13 11.41 0.60
N TYR A 124 2.40 10.12 0.66
CA TYR A 124 1.83 9.22 1.68
C TYR A 124 2.21 9.66 3.09
N SER A 125 3.43 10.14 3.27
CA SER A 125 3.93 10.64 4.56
C SER A 125 3.32 11.98 4.95
N VAL A 126 2.88 12.82 3.98
CA VAL A 126 2.08 14.02 4.27
C VAL A 126 0.76 13.63 4.93
N ILE A 127 0.08 12.63 4.37
CA ILE A 127 -1.16 12.12 4.95
C ILE A 127 -0.89 11.50 6.33
N GLY A 128 0.23 10.78 6.50
CA GLY A 128 0.68 10.29 7.80
C GLY A 128 0.89 11.43 8.81
N GLY A 129 1.39 12.58 8.38
CA GLY A 129 1.50 13.80 9.18
C GLY A 129 0.13 14.34 9.61
N TRP A 130 -0.88 14.31 8.72
CA TRP A 130 -2.25 14.69 9.10
C TRP A 130 -2.82 13.76 10.18
N VAL A 131 -2.53 12.47 10.11
CA VAL A 131 -2.91 11.50 11.15
C VAL A 131 -2.25 11.85 12.50
N VAL A 132 -0.96 12.20 12.50
CA VAL A 132 -0.24 12.65 13.70
C VAL A 132 -0.91 13.88 14.32
N LYS A 133 -1.29 14.88 13.50
CA LYS A 133 -2.02 16.07 13.97
C LYS A 133 -3.34 15.72 14.62
N TYR A 134 -4.16 14.90 13.97
CA TYR A 134 -5.47 14.54 14.49
C TYR A 134 -5.38 13.72 15.78
N LEU A 135 -4.46 12.75 15.85
CA LEU A 135 -4.20 12.01 17.08
C LEU A 135 -3.79 12.94 18.23
N PHE A 136 -2.89 13.87 17.96
CA PHE A 136 -2.44 14.84 18.97
C PHE A 136 -3.58 15.70 19.49
N GLU A 137 -4.47 16.20 18.63
CA GLU A 137 -5.63 16.99 19.03
C GLU A 137 -6.64 16.16 19.85
N TYR A 138 -6.90 14.91 19.46
CA TYR A 138 -7.75 14.02 20.25
C TYR A 138 -7.19 13.77 21.66
N ILE A 139 -5.87 13.53 21.79
CA ILE A 139 -5.20 13.35 23.09
C ILE A 139 -5.31 14.62 23.94
N ARG A 140 -5.31 15.81 23.33
CA ARG A 140 -5.51 17.09 24.03
C ARG A 140 -6.97 17.39 24.40
N GLY A 141 -7.90 16.51 24.06
CA GLY A 141 -9.32 16.71 24.30
C GLY A 141 -10.01 17.66 23.31
N ASN A 142 -9.38 18.03 22.21
CA ASN A 142 -9.91 18.93 21.20
C ASN A 142 -10.77 18.22 20.14
N GLY A 143 -11.33 17.04 20.44
CA GLY A 143 -12.10 16.25 19.47
C GLY A 143 -13.27 17.00 18.82
N SER A 144 -13.96 17.89 19.59
CA SER A 144 -15.05 18.72 19.07
C SER A 144 -14.58 19.72 18.01
N LYS A 145 -13.39 20.31 18.18
CA LYS A 145 -12.83 21.25 17.20
C LYS A 145 -12.51 20.57 15.87
N LEU A 146 -12.12 19.30 15.91
CA LEU A 146 -11.85 18.52 14.69
C LEU A 146 -13.11 18.27 13.85
N ALA A 147 -14.29 18.36 14.46
CA ALA A 147 -15.58 18.22 13.81
C ALA A 147 -16.12 19.55 13.21
N GLU A 148 -15.48 20.68 13.50
CA GLU A 148 -15.89 21.99 12.98
C GLU A 148 -15.66 22.07 11.46
N ASP A 149 -16.59 22.71 10.76
CA ASP A 149 -16.44 22.96 9.33
C ASP A 149 -15.22 23.85 9.06
N GLY A 150 -14.44 23.46 8.07
CA GLY A 150 -13.24 24.20 7.70
C GLY A 150 -11.98 23.89 8.54
N TYR A 151 -12.07 23.11 9.62
CA TYR A 151 -10.87 22.78 10.41
C TYR A 151 -9.81 22.06 9.57
N PHE A 152 -10.19 21.03 8.83
CA PHE A 152 -9.27 20.28 7.99
C PHE A 152 -8.67 21.14 6.88
N SER A 153 -9.49 21.89 6.15
CA SER A 153 -9.01 22.79 5.09
C SER A 153 -8.09 23.88 5.63
N GLY A 154 -8.43 24.47 6.77
CA GLY A 154 -7.58 25.45 7.46
C GLY A 154 -6.23 24.85 7.90
N PHE A 155 -6.23 23.60 8.36
CA PHE A 155 -4.98 22.91 8.74
C PHE A 155 -4.10 22.62 7.51
N ILE A 156 -4.63 22.02 6.44
CA ILE A 156 -3.84 21.68 5.26
C ILE A 156 -3.34 22.92 4.49
N SER A 157 -4.04 24.05 4.59
CA SER A 157 -3.60 25.32 4.02
C SER A 157 -2.48 25.98 4.84
N ASN A 158 -2.32 25.59 6.11
CA ASN A 158 -1.22 26.07 6.96
C ASN A 158 0.05 25.27 6.69
N GLY A 159 0.86 25.70 5.71
CA GLY A 159 2.07 25.01 5.30
C GLY A 159 3.03 24.70 6.47
N GLY A 160 3.21 25.61 7.44
CA GLY A 160 4.12 25.40 8.56
C GLY A 160 3.64 24.29 9.52
N ALA A 161 2.36 24.29 9.88
CA ALA A 161 1.81 23.26 10.76
C ALA A 161 1.79 21.87 10.10
N THR A 162 1.47 21.84 8.81
CA THR A 162 1.44 20.59 8.02
C THR A 162 2.84 20.02 7.86
N GLU A 163 3.84 20.88 7.56
CA GLU A 163 5.24 20.48 7.38
C GLU A 163 5.84 19.88 8.66
N ILE A 164 5.57 20.48 9.83
CA ILE A 164 6.04 19.94 11.12
C ILE A 164 5.51 18.51 11.33
N CYS A 165 4.20 18.30 11.15
CA CYS A 165 3.59 17.00 11.33
C CYS A 165 4.11 15.96 10.32
N PHE A 166 4.30 16.37 9.07
CA PHE A 166 4.90 15.57 8.01
C PHE A 166 6.32 15.13 8.36
N VAL A 167 7.19 16.07 8.78
CA VAL A 167 8.58 15.77 9.16
C VAL A 167 8.63 14.82 10.36
N ILE A 168 7.76 14.98 11.37
CA ILE A 168 7.66 14.05 12.50
C ILE A 168 7.37 12.63 12.01
N PHE A 169 6.40 12.46 11.12
CA PHE A 169 6.06 11.16 10.56
C PHE A 169 7.21 10.56 9.73
N CYS A 170 7.86 11.38 8.88
CA CYS A 170 9.04 10.99 8.11
C CYS A 170 10.17 10.49 9.00
N MET A 171 10.51 11.25 10.05
CA MET A 171 11.59 10.89 10.96
C MET A 171 11.31 9.57 11.67
N PHE A 172 10.07 9.34 12.09
CA PHE A 172 9.68 8.08 12.70
C PHE A 172 9.88 6.89 11.74
N THR A 173 9.43 7.01 10.50
CA THR A 173 9.64 5.99 9.45
C THR A 173 11.13 5.75 9.18
N LEU A 174 11.91 6.81 9.00
CA LEU A 174 13.35 6.72 8.66
C LEU A 174 14.18 6.08 9.78
N VAL A 175 13.87 6.35 11.05
CA VAL A 175 14.53 5.72 12.20
C VAL A 175 14.32 4.21 12.18
N ILE A 176 13.11 3.74 11.89
CA ILE A 176 12.81 2.31 11.80
C ILE A 176 13.57 1.67 10.63
N ILE A 177 13.58 2.30 9.48
CA ILE A 177 14.30 1.83 8.30
C ILE A 177 15.81 1.77 8.56
N TYR A 178 16.37 2.76 9.24
CA TYR A 178 17.79 2.81 9.61
C TYR A 178 18.19 1.64 10.50
N ALA A 179 17.31 1.18 11.40
CA ALA A 179 17.53 0.04 12.28
C ALA A 179 17.60 -1.31 11.53
N GLY A 180 17.15 -1.38 10.27
CA GLY A 180 17.28 -2.56 9.41
C GLY A 180 16.05 -3.45 9.36
N VAL A 181 16.15 -4.56 8.62
CA VAL A 181 15.01 -5.44 8.32
C VAL A 181 14.52 -6.14 9.60
N GLN A 182 15.39 -6.81 10.35
CA GLN A 182 14.97 -7.58 11.53
C GLN A 182 14.70 -6.70 12.75
N ASN A 183 15.62 -5.78 13.07
CA ASN A 183 15.53 -4.96 14.27
C ASN A 183 14.61 -3.75 14.12
N GLY A 184 14.35 -3.30 12.91
CA GLY A 184 13.43 -2.23 12.57
C GLY A 184 12.10 -2.78 12.07
N ILE A 185 12.03 -3.10 10.79
CA ILE A 185 10.78 -3.45 10.07
C ILE A 185 10.03 -4.61 10.74
N GLU A 186 10.70 -5.74 10.89
CA GLU A 186 10.08 -6.96 11.43
C GLU A 186 9.64 -6.78 12.90
N ARG A 187 10.49 -6.16 13.72
CA ARG A 187 10.18 -5.92 15.13
C ARG A 187 8.97 -5.00 15.30
N VAL A 188 8.92 -3.92 14.54
CA VAL A 188 7.82 -2.96 14.56
C VAL A 188 6.53 -3.61 14.06
N SER A 189 6.57 -4.34 12.95
CA SER A 189 5.41 -5.04 12.42
C SER A 189 4.87 -6.09 13.38
N LYS A 190 5.73 -6.83 14.09
CA LYS A 190 5.32 -7.81 15.11
C LYS A 190 4.57 -7.20 16.30
N ILE A 191 4.81 -5.93 16.60
CA ILE A 191 4.13 -5.21 17.70
C ILE A 191 2.87 -4.51 17.16
N MET A 192 3.00 -3.76 16.08
CA MET A 192 1.91 -2.91 15.57
C MET A 192 0.75 -3.71 14.99
N MET A 193 1.02 -4.80 14.25
CA MET A 193 -0.04 -5.56 13.59
C MET A 193 -1.03 -6.21 14.56
N PRO A 194 -0.61 -6.92 15.63
CA PRO A 194 -1.57 -7.43 16.62
C PRO A 194 -2.39 -6.34 17.32
N ILE A 195 -1.75 -5.21 17.67
CA ILE A 195 -2.45 -4.08 18.30
C ILE A 195 -3.48 -3.51 17.33
N LEU A 196 -3.11 -3.33 16.05
CA LEU A 196 -4.01 -2.84 15.01
C LEU A 196 -5.25 -3.72 14.87
N ILE A 197 -5.09 -5.05 14.89
CA ILE A 197 -6.21 -6.00 14.83
C ILE A 197 -7.12 -5.83 16.05
N VAL A 198 -6.55 -5.77 17.25
CA VAL A 198 -7.34 -5.61 18.48
C VAL A 198 -8.12 -4.28 18.46
N LEU A 199 -7.47 -3.19 18.07
CA LEU A 199 -8.12 -1.88 17.95
C LEU A 199 -9.24 -1.91 16.90
N SER A 200 -9.02 -2.55 15.75
CA SER A 200 -10.04 -2.63 14.71
C SER A 200 -11.29 -3.41 15.18
N VAL A 201 -11.09 -4.48 15.94
CA VAL A 201 -12.21 -5.26 16.53
C VAL A 201 -12.97 -4.41 17.56
N ILE A 202 -12.27 -3.73 18.47
CA ILE A 202 -12.91 -2.88 19.50
C ILE A 202 -13.76 -1.79 18.84
N ILE A 203 -13.21 -1.07 17.86
CA ILE A 203 -13.90 0.03 17.19
C ILE A 203 -15.07 -0.50 16.34
N ALA A 204 -14.90 -1.64 15.65
CA ALA A 204 -15.97 -2.27 14.89
C ALA A 204 -17.15 -2.67 15.80
N ILE A 205 -16.88 -3.32 16.93
CA ILE A 205 -17.93 -3.67 17.91
C ILE A 205 -18.63 -2.40 18.39
N TYR A 206 -17.87 -1.36 18.75
CA TYR A 206 -18.45 -0.10 19.17
C TYR A 206 -19.35 0.50 18.09
N SER A 207 -18.92 0.52 16.82
CA SER A 207 -19.66 1.08 15.70
C SER A 207 -20.97 0.32 15.44
N VAL A 208 -20.92 -1.02 15.35
CA VAL A 208 -22.12 -1.83 15.03
C VAL A 208 -23.16 -1.86 16.16
N THR A 209 -22.78 -1.51 17.40
CA THR A 209 -23.69 -1.43 18.54
C THR A 209 -24.42 -0.08 18.67
N ARG A 210 -24.19 0.88 17.77
CA ARG A 210 -24.87 2.17 17.81
C ARG A 210 -26.32 2.06 17.32
N PRO A 211 -27.25 2.83 17.90
CA PRO A 211 -28.61 2.91 17.37
C PRO A 211 -28.60 3.33 15.89
N GLY A 212 -29.34 2.63 15.04
CA GLY A 212 -29.36 2.86 13.59
C GLY A 212 -28.23 2.22 12.79
N ALA A 213 -27.20 1.65 13.43
CA ALA A 213 -26.05 1.05 12.74
C ALA A 213 -26.38 -0.24 11.97
N ILE A 214 -27.44 -0.96 12.37
CA ILE A 214 -27.77 -2.29 11.81
C ILE A 214 -28.07 -2.25 10.30
N GLU A 215 -28.65 -1.16 9.81
CA GLU A 215 -28.91 -0.99 8.37
C GLU A 215 -27.59 -0.85 7.59
N GLY A 216 -26.60 -0.14 8.14
CA GLY A 216 -25.25 -0.07 7.57
C GLY A 216 -24.54 -1.42 7.58
N VAL A 217 -24.71 -2.22 8.64
CA VAL A 217 -24.17 -3.61 8.70
C VAL A 217 -24.81 -4.47 7.61
N LYS A 218 -26.13 -4.44 7.47
CA LYS A 218 -26.84 -5.18 6.41
C LYS A 218 -26.41 -4.74 5.03
N TYR A 219 -26.33 -3.42 4.79
CA TYR A 219 -25.88 -2.87 3.52
C TYR A 219 -24.49 -3.35 3.14
N PHE A 220 -23.58 -3.38 4.11
CA PHE A 220 -22.18 -3.74 3.86
C PHE A 220 -21.94 -5.25 3.74
N LEU A 221 -22.66 -6.10 4.52
CA LEU A 221 -22.39 -7.53 4.56
C LEU A 221 -23.29 -8.36 3.63
N VAL A 222 -24.51 -7.89 3.33
CA VAL A 222 -25.46 -8.65 2.54
C VAL A 222 -25.35 -8.28 1.06
N PRO A 223 -24.89 -9.19 0.18
CA PRO A 223 -24.80 -8.93 -1.24
C PRO A 223 -26.19 -8.68 -1.84
N ASN A 224 -26.38 -7.53 -2.48
CA ASN A 224 -27.59 -7.22 -3.23
C ASN A 224 -27.25 -7.08 -4.72
N VAL A 225 -27.70 -8.04 -5.52
CA VAL A 225 -27.42 -8.07 -6.97
C VAL A 225 -28.01 -6.85 -7.70
N LYS A 226 -29.06 -6.24 -7.16
CA LYS A 226 -29.65 -5.01 -7.75
C LYS A 226 -28.70 -3.83 -7.72
N ASN A 227 -27.75 -3.83 -6.76
CA ASN A 227 -26.73 -2.78 -6.62
C ASN A 227 -25.46 -3.08 -7.45
N PHE A 228 -25.43 -4.17 -8.21
CA PHE A 228 -24.31 -4.51 -9.06
C PHE A 228 -24.21 -3.59 -10.26
N SER A 229 -23.00 -3.14 -10.55
CA SER A 229 -22.67 -2.45 -11.80
C SER A 229 -21.29 -2.93 -12.29
N TRP A 230 -20.99 -2.74 -13.57
CA TRP A 230 -19.64 -3.00 -14.06
C TRP A 230 -18.59 -2.13 -13.36
N MET A 231 -19.00 -0.94 -12.90
CA MET A 231 -18.13 -0.07 -12.13
C MET A 231 -17.79 -0.65 -10.75
N THR A 232 -18.66 -1.48 -10.15
CA THR A 232 -18.35 -2.26 -8.93
C THR A 232 -17.11 -3.13 -9.13
N VAL A 233 -17.01 -3.81 -10.29
CA VAL A 233 -15.85 -4.65 -10.60
C VAL A 233 -14.59 -3.82 -10.81
N VAL A 234 -14.68 -2.73 -11.56
CA VAL A 234 -13.53 -1.84 -11.84
C VAL A 234 -13.02 -1.19 -10.56
N ALA A 235 -13.92 -0.68 -9.72
CA ALA A 235 -13.57 -0.08 -8.43
C ALA A 235 -12.94 -1.10 -7.48
N ALA A 236 -13.50 -2.33 -7.40
CA ALA A 236 -12.94 -3.41 -6.59
C ALA A 236 -11.55 -3.85 -7.08
N MET A 237 -11.34 -3.92 -8.40
CA MET A 237 -10.01 -4.18 -8.97
C MET A 237 -8.99 -3.10 -8.56
N GLY A 238 -9.34 -1.83 -8.74
CA GLY A 238 -8.47 -0.71 -8.37
C GLY A 238 -8.16 -0.68 -6.88
N GLN A 239 -9.15 -0.96 -6.03
CA GLN A 239 -8.97 -1.06 -4.59
C GLN A 239 -8.03 -2.20 -4.20
N MET A 240 -8.20 -3.36 -4.79
CA MET A 240 -7.36 -4.53 -4.50
C MET A 240 -5.90 -4.30 -4.89
N PHE A 241 -5.63 -3.66 -6.03
CA PHE A 241 -4.26 -3.28 -6.44
C PHE A 241 -3.56 -2.46 -5.37
N TYR A 242 -4.25 -1.44 -4.89
CA TYR A 242 -3.72 -0.53 -3.88
C TYR A 242 -3.57 -1.23 -2.53
N SER A 243 -4.60 -1.95 -2.09
CA SER A 243 -4.66 -2.61 -0.78
C SER A 243 -3.56 -3.65 -0.60
N LEU A 244 -3.39 -4.57 -1.55
CA LEU A 244 -2.41 -5.65 -1.47
C LEU A 244 -0.98 -5.23 -1.82
N SER A 245 -0.71 -3.93 -2.01
CA SER A 245 0.61 -3.40 -2.37
C SER A 245 1.23 -4.06 -3.63
N ILE A 246 0.38 -4.43 -4.60
CA ILE A 246 0.77 -5.08 -5.84
C ILE A 246 1.42 -4.06 -6.77
N ALA A 247 2.48 -4.49 -7.47
CA ALA A 247 3.19 -3.69 -8.47
C ALA A 247 3.85 -2.41 -7.93
N MET A 248 4.11 -2.37 -6.63
CA MET A 248 4.85 -1.29 -5.95
C MET A 248 6.31 -1.67 -5.64
N GLY A 249 6.80 -2.79 -6.15
CA GLY A 249 8.14 -3.29 -5.84
C GLY A 249 8.33 -3.81 -4.40
N ILE A 250 7.36 -3.61 -3.51
CA ILE A 250 7.41 -4.01 -2.10
C ILE A 250 7.49 -5.52 -1.98
N LEU A 251 6.60 -6.25 -2.64
CA LEU A 251 6.54 -7.71 -2.55
C LEU A 251 7.77 -8.38 -3.17
N VAL A 252 8.34 -7.80 -4.23
CA VAL A 252 9.63 -8.25 -4.80
C VAL A 252 10.75 -8.01 -3.78
N THR A 253 10.79 -6.83 -3.15
CA THR A 253 11.79 -6.49 -2.13
C THR A 253 11.69 -7.41 -0.92
N PHE A 254 10.50 -7.58 -0.34
CA PHE A 254 10.27 -8.45 0.81
C PHE A 254 10.48 -9.93 0.46
N GLY A 255 10.07 -10.36 -0.74
CA GLY A 255 10.39 -11.67 -1.30
C GLY A 255 11.90 -11.91 -1.35
N SER A 256 12.70 -10.88 -1.68
CA SER A 256 14.16 -11.00 -1.68
C SER A 256 14.78 -11.24 -0.29
N TYR A 257 14.04 -10.93 0.78
CA TYR A 257 14.41 -11.19 2.18
C TYR A 257 13.80 -12.48 2.73
N MET A 258 12.89 -13.12 1.98
CA MET A 258 12.26 -14.38 2.38
C MET A 258 13.29 -15.53 2.40
N ARG A 259 13.26 -16.36 3.42
CA ARG A 259 14.07 -17.58 3.48
C ARG A 259 13.58 -18.62 2.49
N LYS A 260 14.47 -19.46 1.99
CA LYS A 260 14.12 -20.52 1.02
C LYS A 260 13.18 -21.60 1.58
N ASP A 261 13.28 -21.86 2.88
CA ASP A 261 12.44 -22.82 3.61
C ASP A 261 11.05 -22.27 3.98
N THR A 262 10.77 -21.00 3.72
CA THR A 262 9.49 -20.39 3.99
C THR A 262 8.52 -20.64 2.82
N SER A 263 7.33 -21.17 3.12
CA SER A 263 6.27 -21.38 2.14
C SER A 263 5.78 -20.04 1.56
N ILE A 264 5.84 -19.86 0.24
CA ILE A 264 5.29 -18.67 -0.44
C ILE A 264 3.76 -18.73 -0.40
N GLU A 265 3.17 -19.87 -0.71
CA GLU A 265 1.71 -20.01 -0.83
C GLU A 265 0.99 -19.79 0.50
N ASP A 266 1.49 -20.42 1.58
CA ASP A 266 0.95 -20.20 2.92
C ASP A 266 1.16 -18.75 3.42
N SER A 267 2.30 -18.15 3.08
CA SER A 267 2.57 -16.76 3.45
C SER A 267 1.64 -15.81 2.71
N THR A 268 1.43 -16.04 1.40
CA THR A 268 0.49 -15.28 0.57
C THR A 268 -0.92 -15.38 1.13
N ARG A 269 -1.39 -16.60 1.43
CA ARG A 269 -2.71 -16.82 2.04
C ARG A 269 -2.90 -16.04 3.34
N ASN A 270 -1.88 -16.01 4.18
CA ASN A 270 -1.95 -15.25 5.43
C ASN A 270 -2.02 -13.73 5.16
N VAL A 271 -1.26 -13.20 4.19
CA VAL A 271 -1.34 -11.78 3.81
C VAL A 271 -2.73 -11.44 3.26
N GLU A 272 -3.30 -12.28 2.38
CA GLU A 272 -4.68 -12.13 1.88
C GLU A 272 -5.72 -12.08 3.01
N ILE A 273 -5.61 -13.00 3.98
CA ILE A 273 -6.53 -13.07 5.13
C ILE A 273 -6.40 -11.81 5.98
N PHE A 274 -5.18 -11.37 6.31
CA PHE A 274 -4.96 -10.16 7.10
C PHE A 274 -5.50 -8.92 6.40
N ASP A 275 -5.20 -8.73 5.13
CA ASP A 275 -5.65 -7.57 4.36
C ASP A 275 -7.18 -7.54 4.27
N THR A 276 -7.80 -8.66 3.84
CA THR A 276 -9.26 -8.75 3.69
C THR A 276 -9.98 -8.59 5.02
N ALA A 277 -9.46 -9.20 6.10
CA ALA A 277 -10.06 -9.07 7.42
C ALA A 277 -10.03 -7.62 7.93
N ILE A 278 -8.91 -6.91 7.75
CA ILE A 278 -8.82 -5.51 8.16
C ILE A 278 -9.68 -4.61 7.27
N ALA A 279 -9.75 -4.86 5.95
CA ALA A 279 -10.67 -4.14 5.06
C ALA A 279 -12.14 -4.33 5.49
N MET A 280 -12.53 -5.57 5.85
CA MET A 280 -13.87 -5.84 6.40
C MET A 280 -14.10 -5.16 7.74
N MET A 281 -13.11 -5.18 8.66
CA MET A 281 -13.21 -4.46 9.93
C MET A 281 -13.35 -2.96 9.71
N ALA A 282 -12.58 -2.37 8.79
CA ALA A 282 -12.71 -0.97 8.42
C ALA A 282 -14.10 -0.63 7.86
N GLY A 283 -14.65 -1.48 7.01
CA GLY A 283 -16.03 -1.36 6.56
C GLY A 283 -17.03 -1.37 7.72
N LEU A 284 -16.87 -2.31 8.67
CA LEU A 284 -17.71 -2.39 9.88
C LEU A 284 -17.46 -1.26 10.88
N MET A 285 -16.29 -0.67 10.91
CA MET A 285 -16.01 0.52 11.75
C MET A 285 -16.70 1.77 11.20
N ILE A 286 -16.70 1.96 9.89
CA ILE A 286 -17.03 3.23 9.25
C ILE A 286 -18.46 3.25 8.72
N ILE A 287 -18.87 2.27 7.93
CA ILE A 287 -20.17 2.29 7.27
C ILE A 287 -21.33 2.30 8.28
N PRO A 288 -21.37 1.41 9.29
CA PRO A 288 -22.47 1.45 10.28
C PRO A 288 -22.49 2.73 11.10
N ALA A 289 -21.31 3.30 11.46
CA ALA A 289 -21.24 4.55 12.21
C ALA A 289 -21.77 5.73 11.39
N VAL A 290 -21.44 5.81 10.11
CA VAL A 290 -21.94 6.86 9.21
C VAL A 290 -23.43 6.70 8.96
N PHE A 291 -23.93 5.48 8.75
CA PHE A 291 -25.37 5.21 8.62
C PHE A 291 -26.16 5.62 9.87
N ALA A 292 -25.64 5.31 11.06
CA ALA A 292 -26.25 5.74 12.32
C ALA A 292 -26.30 7.29 12.45
N PHE A 293 -25.29 7.98 11.94
CA PHE A 293 -25.18 9.44 11.97
C PHE A 293 -26.06 10.12 10.90
N SER A 294 -26.10 9.56 9.67
CA SER A 294 -26.76 10.16 8.50
C SER A 294 -28.23 9.76 8.33
N GLY A 295 -28.76 8.88 9.20
CA GLY A 295 -30.09 8.33 9.01
C GLY A 295 -30.20 7.33 7.86
N GLY A 296 -29.05 6.74 7.43
CA GLY A 296 -29.02 5.68 6.43
C GLY A 296 -28.64 6.11 5.01
N ASP A 297 -28.16 7.34 4.83
CA ASP A 297 -27.71 7.84 3.53
C ASP A 297 -26.25 7.45 3.24
N PRO A 298 -25.98 6.54 2.27
CA PRO A 298 -24.61 6.16 1.90
C PRO A 298 -23.83 7.29 1.20
N ASP A 299 -24.49 8.28 0.62
CA ASP A 299 -23.81 9.38 -0.10
C ASP A 299 -23.13 10.37 0.84
N THR A 300 -23.39 10.27 2.15
CA THR A 300 -22.63 11.04 3.16
C THR A 300 -21.20 10.58 3.35
N LEU A 301 -20.82 9.38 2.87
CA LEU A 301 -19.45 8.92 2.85
C LEU A 301 -18.66 9.64 1.75
N GLN A 302 -17.94 10.67 2.14
CA GLN A 302 -17.10 11.44 1.22
C GLN A 302 -15.88 10.64 0.74
N ALA A 303 -15.42 10.94 -0.48
CA ALA A 303 -14.24 10.30 -1.04
C ALA A 303 -12.93 10.77 -0.39
N GLY A 304 -11.94 9.91 -0.37
CA GLY A 304 -10.57 10.26 -0.05
C GLY A 304 -10.33 10.69 1.41
N PRO A 305 -9.40 11.63 1.63
CA PRO A 305 -9.05 12.13 2.96
C PRO A 305 -10.24 12.73 3.72
N SER A 306 -11.21 13.30 3.01
CA SER A 306 -12.40 13.93 3.61
C SER A 306 -13.19 12.96 4.49
N LEU A 307 -13.27 11.68 4.12
CA LEU A 307 -13.91 10.68 4.98
C LEU A 307 -13.25 10.63 6.37
N MET A 308 -11.94 10.53 6.41
CA MET A 308 -11.18 10.31 7.64
C MET A 308 -11.01 11.60 8.46
N PHE A 309 -10.83 12.74 7.80
CA PHE A 309 -10.48 14.00 8.47
C PHE A 309 -11.64 14.98 8.63
N ILE A 310 -12.79 14.74 7.98
CA ILE A 310 -13.99 15.55 8.12
C ILE A 310 -15.16 14.73 8.65
N THR A 311 -15.55 13.66 7.92
CA THR A 311 -16.75 12.89 8.26
C THR A 311 -16.61 12.13 9.58
N ILE A 312 -15.53 11.38 9.76
CA ILE A 312 -15.32 10.55 10.97
C ILE A 312 -15.24 11.39 12.25
N PRO A 313 -14.51 12.52 12.32
CA PRO A 313 -14.55 13.40 13.49
C PRO A 313 -15.95 13.91 13.83
N LYS A 314 -16.77 14.26 12.82
CA LYS A 314 -18.18 14.67 13.02
C LYS A 314 -19.02 13.52 13.60
N VAL A 315 -18.84 12.31 13.09
CA VAL A 315 -19.51 11.11 13.62
C VAL A 315 -19.12 10.90 15.08
N PHE A 316 -17.84 10.94 15.42
CA PHE A 316 -17.37 10.73 16.80
C PHE A 316 -17.83 11.85 17.75
N ALA A 317 -17.87 13.09 17.30
CA ALA A 317 -18.37 14.20 18.11
C ALA A 317 -19.83 14.03 18.54
N ASN A 318 -20.63 13.31 17.75
CA ASN A 318 -22.04 13.02 18.02
C ASN A 318 -22.27 11.66 18.71
N MET A 319 -21.20 10.92 19.03
CA MET A 319 -21.29 9.60 19.67
C MET A 319 -20.80 9.66 21.12
N GLY A 320 -21.44 8.89 22.00
CA GLY A 320 -20.93 8.71 23.37
C GLY A 320 -19.50 8.19 23.37
N PHE A 321 -18.64 8.69 24.27
CA PHE A 321 -17.20 8.36 24.34
C PHE A 321 -16.40 8.71 23.07
N GLY A 322 -16.89 9.63 22.24
CA GLY A 322 -16.31 9.95 20.93
C GLY A 322 -14.82 10.34 20.99
N THR A 323 -14.37 11.06 22.02
CA THR A 323 -12.95 11.39 22.21
C THR A 323 -12.10 10.14 22.38
N ALA A 324 -12.52 9.19 23.24
CA ALA A 324 -11.78 7.95 23.48
C ALA A 324 -11.73 7.09 22.21
N VAL A 325 -12.86 6.95 21.52
CA VAL A 325 -12.93 6.22 20.24
C VAL A 325 -12.08 6.90 19.17
N GLY A 326 -12.07 8.23 19.12
CA GLY A 326 -11.21 9.02 18.23
C GLY A 326 -9.73 8.76 18.49
N ILE A 327 -9.28 8.70 19.74
CA ILE A 327 -7.89 8.32 20.09
C ILE A 327 -7.59 6.91 19.55
N LEU A 328 -8.42 5.92 19.87
CA LEU A 328 -8.21 4.54 19.43
C LEU A 328 -8.17 4.43 17.91
N PHE A 329 -9.07 5.13 17.22
CA PHE A 329 -9.13 5.17 15.77
C PHE A 329 -7.88 5.79 15.16
N PHE A 330 -7.45 6.96 15.61
CA PHE A 330 -6.26 7.60 15.05
C PHE A 330 -4.95 6.91 15.44
N VAL A 331 -4.88 6.17 16.56
CA VAL A 331 -3.78 5.24 16.86
C VAL A 331 -3.75 4.08 15.86
N LEU A 332 -4.90 3.47 15.58
CA LEU A 332 -5.04 2.41 14.57
C LEU A 332 -4.59 2.91 13.19
N VAL A 333 -5.09 4.09 12.78
CA VAL A 333 -4.72 4.71 11.49
C VAL A 333 -3.23 5.04 11.42
N LEU A 334 -2.65 5.54 12.52
CA LEU A 334 -1.20 5.81 12.58
C LEU A 334 -0.39 4.52 12.40
N PHE A 335 -0.78 3.43 13.03
CA PHE A 335 -0.09 2.15 12.88
C PHE A 335 -0.18 1.61 11.45
N ALA A 336 -1.34 1.69 10.83
CA ALA A 336 -1.53 1.33 9.44
C ALA A 336 -0.69 2.21 8.49
N ALA A 337 -0.67 3.52 8.73
CA ALA A 337 0.14 4.46 7.95
C ALA A 337 1.65 4.16 8.08
N VAL A 338 2.13 3.93 9.30
CA VAL A 338 3.55 3.68 9.58
C VAL A 338 4.02 2.36 8.95
N THR A 339 3.27 1.27 9.10
CA THR A 339 3.67 -0.04 8.56
C THR A 339 3.77 -0.03 7.03
N SER A 340 2.84 0.64 6.35
CA SER A 340 2.90 0.81 4.89
C SER A 340 4.02 1.78 4.46
N SER A 341 4.22 2.90 5.17
CA SER A 341 5.33 3.83 4.90
C SER A 341 6.69 3.16 5.03
N ILE A 342 6.87 2.30 6.05
CA ILE A 342 8.09 1.50 6.23
C ILE A 342 8.32 0.59 5.00
N ALA A 343 7.30 -0.09 4.51
CA ALA A 343 7.42 -1.01 3.39
C ALA A 343 7.77 -0.30 2.07
N LEU A 344 7.12 0.83 1.80
CA LEU A 344 7.43 1.70 0.65
C LEU A 344 8.86 2.23 0.73
N THR A 345 9.26 2.76 1.89
CA THR A 345 10.61 3.31 2.10
C THR A 345 11.68 2.23 1.96
N GLU A 346 11.42 1.01 2.48
CA GLU A 346 12.36 -0.12 2.34
C GLU A 346 12.54 -0.53 0.88
N SER A 347 11.48 -0.53 0.08
CA SER A 347 11.58 -0.85 -1.34
C SER A 347 12.48 0.16 -2.08
N ALA A 348 12.37 1.45 -1.75
CA ALA A 348 13.24 2.50 -2.29
C ALA A 348 14.69 2.34 -1.82
N VAL A 349 14.93 2.15 -0.51
CA VAL A 349 16.26 1.97 0.08
C VAL A 349 16.94 0.75 -0.51
N SER A 350 16.24 -0.39 -0.59
CA SER A 350 16.75 -1.62 -1.18
C SER A 350 17.18 -1.44 -2.64
N THR A 351 16.44 -0.65 -3.41
CA THR A 351 16.79 -0.32 -4.79
C THR A 351 18.08 0.51 -4.85
N PHE A 352 18.22 1.53 -4.02
CA PHE A 352 19.44 2.33 -3.96
C PHE A 352 20.65 1.52 -3.45
N GLU A 353 20.46 0.62 -2.48
CA GLU A 353 21.51 -0.30 -2.06
C GLU A 353 22.03 -1.17 -3.22
N ASP A 354 21.11 -1.74 -4.02
CA ASP A 354 21.45 -2.66 -5.10
C ASP A 354 22.01 -1.94 -6.34
N GLU A 355 21.43 -0.83 -6.76
CA GLU A 355 21.80 -0.16 -8.01
C GLU A 355 23.01 0.76 -7.83
N LEU A 356 23.11 1.47 -6.71
CA LEU A 356 24.25 2.35 -6.43
C LEU A 356 25.40 1.63 -5.70
N GLY A 357 25.16 0.42 -5.18
CA GLY A 357 26.14 -0.32 -4.38
C GLY A 357 26.43 0.32 -3.02
N TRP A 358 25.48 1.14 -2.52
CA TRP A 358 25.66 1.87 -1.27
C TRP A 358 25.34 1.00 -0.05
N GLY A 359 25.83 1.43 1.11
CA GLY A 359 25.42 0.87 2.39
C GLY A 359 24.05 1.44 2.79
N ARG A 360 23.32 0.66 3.60
CA ARG A 360 21.98 1.01 4.10
C ARG A 360 21.89 2.44 4.62
N LYS A 361 22.85 2.90 5.43
CA LYS A 361 22.85 4.26 5.97
C LYS A 361 22.77 5.34 4.89
N LYS A 362 23.62 5.23 3.85
CA LYS A 362 23.65 6.20 2.73
C LYS A 362 22.36 6.11 1.90
N ALA A 363 21.86 4.91 1.63
CA ALA A 363 20.62 4.72 0.90
C ALA A 363 19.40 5.27 1.66
N THR A 364 19.35 5.07 2.98
CA THR A 364 18.28 5.64 3.85
C THR A 364 18.31 7.17 3.85
N VAL A 365 19.50 7.79 3.96
CA VAL A 365 19.64 9.24 3.91
C VAL A 365 19.18 9.80 2.56
N LEU A 366 19.59 9.19 1.44
CA LEU A 366 19.13 9.62 0.11
C LEU A 366 17.60 9.52 0.00
N THR A 367 17.02 8.38 0.43
CA THR A 367 15.57 8.20 0.42
C THR A 367 14.88 9.27 1.29
N GLY A 368 15.44 9.57 2.47
CA GLY A 368 14.93 10.62 3.35
C GLY A 368 14.96 12.00 2.72
N VAL A 369 16.04 12.35 2.01
CA VAL A 369 16.14 13.63 1.28
C VAL A 369 15.07 13.71 0.19
N ILE A 370 14.89 12.65 -0.61
CA ILE A 370 13.86 12.61 -1.64
C ILE A 370 12.46 12.71 -1.02
N MET A 371 12.22 11.95 0.06
CA MET A 371 10.95 11.92 0.79
C MET A 371 10.57 13.30 1.31
N ILE A 372 11.51 14.02 1.94
CA ILE A 372 11.29 15.37 2.45
C ILE A 372 11.10 16.35 1.28
N THR A 373 11.98 16.36 0.29
CA THR A 373 11.91 17.33 -0.81
C THR A 373 10.59 17.22 -1.59
N LEU A 374 10.20 16.02 -2.02
CA LEU A 374 8.96 15.83 -2.78
C LEU A 374 7.72 15.94 -1.88
N GLY A 375 7.84 15.54 -0.60
CA GLY A 375 6.76 15.64 0.37
C GLY A 375 6.46 17.10 0.73
N THR A 376 7.47 17.96 0.88
CA THR A 376 7.29 19.40 1.07
C THR A 376 6.48 20.04 -0.08
N LEU A 377 6.73 19.65 -1.34
CA LEU A 377 5.89 20.11 -2.45
C LEU A 377 4.42 19.70 -2.27
N SER A 378 4.18 18.46 -1.83
CA SER A 378 2.82 17.96 -1.55
C SER A 378 2.19 18.63 -0.33
N CYS A 379 2.97 18.93 0.73
CA CYS A 379 2.51 19.69 1.89
C CYS A 379 2.05 21.10 1.52
N LEU A 380 2.89 21.80 0.75
CA LEU A 380 2.65 23.19 0.39
C LEU A 380 1.61 23.34 -0.73
N GLY A 381 1.28 22.27 -1.43
CA GLY A 381 0.35 22.27 -2.56
C GLY A 381 -1.08 22.70 -2.22
N TYR A 382 -1.54 22.47 -0.98
CA TYR A 382 -2.87 22.93 -0.51
C TYR A 382 -2.84 24.29 0.20
N GLY A 383 -1.70 24.95 0.24
CA GLY A 383 -1.50 26.23 0.90
C GLY A 383 -0.68 27.18 0.03
N PRO A 384 0.57 27.50 0.41
CA PRO A 384 1.39 28.50 -0.31
C PRO A 384 1.62 28.22 -1.80
N LEU A 385 1.55 26.96 -2.24
CA LEU A 385 1.73 26.55 -3.64
C LEU A 385 0.42 26.13 -4.32
N ASP A 386 -0.76 26.46 -3.77
CA ASP A 386 -2.07 26.09 -4.35
C ASP A 386 -2.26 26.59 -5.79
N PHE A 387 -1.57 27.67 -6.16
CA PHE A 387 -1.59 28.20 -7.53
C PHE A 387 -0.85 27.34 -8.56
N VAL A 388 -0.01 26.39 -8.10
CA VAL A 388 0.73 25.48 -8.98
C VAL A 388 -0.05 24.20 -9.15
N LYS A 389 -0.65 23.99 -10.33
CA LYS A 389 -1.38 22.78 -10.67
C LYS A 389 -0.75 22.07 -11.86
N ILE A 390 -0.55 20.76 -11.73
CA ILE A 390 -0.04 19.90 -12.80
C ILE A 390 -1.23 19.15 -13.39
N ILE A 391 -1.56 19.38 -14.64
CA ILE A 391 -2.77 18.81 -15.30
C ILE A 391 -4.05 19.10 -14.48
N GLY A 392 -4.13 20.29 -13.87
CA GLY A 392 -5.27 20.66 -13.03
C GLY A 392 -5.30 20.09 -11.63
N MET A 393 -4.30 19.28 -11.22
CA MET A 393 -4.20 18.61 -9.93
C MET A 393 -3.17 19.27 -9.03
N GLN A 394 -3.39 19.23 -7.72
CA GLN A 394 -2.39 19.56 -6.71
C GLN A 394 -1.25 18.54 -6.72
N PHE A 395 -0.07 18.89 -6.15
CA PHE A 395 1.10 18.01 -6.15
C PHE A 395 0.79 16.60 -5.58
N LEU A 396 0.09 16.51 -4.45
CA LEU A 396 -0.28 15.24 -3.84
C LEU A 396 -1.17 14.42 -4.79
N ASP A 397 -2.22 15.03 -5.32
CA ASP A 397 -3.16 14.37 -6.21
C ASP A 397 -2.51 13.96 -7.53
N PHE A 398 -1.59 14.77 -8.04
CA PHE A 398 -0.81 14.43 -9.24
C PHE A 398 0.12 13.23 -9.01
N PHE A 399 0.84 13.18 -7.89
CA PHE A 399 1.69 12.03 -7.58
C PHE A 399 0.86 10.76 -7.34
N ASP A 400 -0.28 10.88 -6.68
CA ASP A 400 -1.22 9.77 -6.51
C ASP A 400 -1.76 9.26 -7.86
N PHE A 401 -2.23 10.16 -8.71
CA PHE A 401 -2.66 9.81 -10.07
C PHE A 401 -1.56 9.13 -10.87
N LEU A 402 -0.37 9.73 -10.92
CA LEU A 402 0.76 9.21 -11.70
C LEU A 402 1.16 7.79 -11.24
N THR A 403 1.24 7.58 -9.93
CA THR A 403 1.67 6.29 -9.39
C THR A 403 0.57 5.25 -9.42
N ASN A 404 -0.60 5.53 -8.88
CA ASN A 404 -1.67 4.54 -8.72
C ASN A 404 -2.46 4.31 -10.01
N SER A 405 -2.76 5.38 -10.76
CA SER A 405 -3.60 5.27 -11.95
C SER A 405 -2.83 4.89 -13.22
N VAL A 406 -1.53 5.23 -13.30
CA VAL A 406 -0.73 5.01 -14.51
C VAL A 406 0.37 3.98 -14.27
N MET A 407 1.28 4.24 -13.34
CA MET A 407 2.51 3.44 -13.22
C MET A 407 2.24 2.04 -12.66
N MET A 408 1.39 1.88 -11.65
CA MET A 408 1.11 0.57 -11.04
C MET A 408 0.47 -0.42 -12.02
N PRO A 409 -0.57 -0.09 -12.80
CA PRO A 409 -1.10 -1.00 -13.82
C PRO A 409 -0.05 -1.39 -14.87
N ILE A 410 0.80 -0.45 -15.30
CA ILE A 410 1.90 -0.75 -16.23
C ILE A 410 2.90 -1.71 -15.56
N ALA A 411 3.28 -1.49 -14.32
CA ALA A 411 4.19 -2.36 -13.58
C ALA A 411 3.62 -3.78 -13.42
N ALA A 412 2.32 -3.92 -13.12
CA ALA A 412 1.65 -5.21 -13.03
C ALA A 412 1.60 -5.94 -14.37
N LEU A 413 1.30 -5.21 -15.45
CA LEU A 413 1.36 -5.76 -16.80
C LEU A 413 2.76 -6.29 -17.13
N MET A 414 3.80 -5.49 -16.84
CA MET A 414 5.20 -5.87 -17.08
C MET A 414 5.62 -7.08 -16.23
N THR A 415 5.18 -7.15 -14.96
CA THR A 415 5.42 -8.30 -14.08
C THR A 415 4.74 -9.56 -14.61
N SER A 416 3.47 -9.45 -15.02
CA SER A 416 2.71 -10.56 -15.61
C SER A 416 3.36 -11.09 -16.88
N LEU A 417 3.80 -10.21 -17.77
CA LEU A 417 4.50 -10.58 -19.01
C LEU A 417 5.88 -11.21 -18.72
N LEU A 418 6.64 -10.66 -17.77
CA LEU A 418 7.92 -11.23 -17.36
C LEU A 418 7.75 -12.67 -16.84
N VAL A 419 6.79 -12.88 -15.94
CA VAL A 419 6.54 -14.19 -15.33
C VAL A 419 5.98 -15.18 -16.35
N SER A 420 4.98 -14.78 -17.12
CA SER A 420 4.29 -15.70 -18.04
C SER A 420 5.06 -16.02 -19.32
N ARG A 421 5.84 -15.07 -19.86
CA ARG A 421 6.49 -15.20 -21.18
C ARG A 421 8.00 -15.39 -21.11
N VAL A 422 8.66 -14.94 -20.07
CA VAL A 422 10.12 -14.95 -19.99
C VAL A 422 10.65 -15.98 -18.99
N ILE A 423 10.12 -15.95 -17.77
CA ILE A 423 10.51 -16.89 -16.71
C ILE A 423 9.87 -18.26 -16.96
N GLY A 424 8.57 -18.26 -17.21
CA GLY A 424 7.74 -19.46 -17.31
C GLY A 424 7.19 -19.91 -15.97
N VAL A 425 5.97 -20.47 -16.01
CA VAL A 425 5.25 -20.93 -14.81
C VAL A 425 6.02 -22.05 -14.10
N ASP A 426 6.70 -22.92 -14.85
CA ASP A 426 7.41 -24.07 -14.29
C ASP A 426 8.55 -23.65 -13.34
N LYS A 427 9.27 -22.57 -13.67
CA LYS A 427 10.30 -22.02 -12.77
C LYS A 427 9.73 -21.36 -11.52
N ILE A 428 8.55 -20.77 -11.61
CA ILE A 428 7.83 -20.25 -10.43
C ILE A 428 7.38 -21.40 -9.55
N GLU A 429 6.86 -22.48 -10.14
CA GLU A 429 6.50 -23.69 -9.41
C GLU A 429 7.70 -24.33 -8.71
N GLU A 430 8.85 -24.45 -9.42
CA GLU A 430 10.11 -24.94 -8.83
C GLU A 430 10.51 -24.09 -7.61
N GLU A 431 10.44 -22.77 -7.73
CA GLU A 431 10.75 -21.88 -6.61
C GLU A 431 9.77 -22.07 -5.43
N ILE A 432 8.47 -22.19 -5.68
CA ILE A 432 7.46 -22.45 -4.64
C ILE A 432 7.79 -23.76 -3.91
N ARG A 433 8.12 -24.82 -4.63
CA ARG A 433 8.43 -26.15 -4.07
C ARG A 433 9.65 -26.20 -3.16
N HIS A 434 10.48 -25.17 -3.11
CA HIS A 434 11.57 -25.11 -2.11
C HIS A 434 11.06 -25.02 -0.66
N GLY A 435 9.87 -24.47 -0.43
CA GLY A 435 9.27 -24.35 0.90
C GLY A 435 7.98 -25.18 1.08
N GLU A 436 7.57 -25.92 0.03
CA GLU A 436 6.28 -26.62 -0.03
C GLU A 436 6.35 -27.87 -0.88
N SER A 437 5.56 -28.89 -0.56
CA SER A 437 5.51 -30.13 -1.34
C SER A 437 4.70 -29.98 -2.65
N THR A 438 3.71 -29.07 -2.67
CA THR A 438 2.78 -28.91 -3.81
C THR A 438 2.42 -27.46 -4.03
N PHE A 439 2.14 -27.10 -5.29
CA PHE A 439 1.55 -25.82 -5.64
C PHE A 439 0.01 -25.97 -5.73
N ARG A 440 -0.69 -25.69 -4.63
CA ARG A 440 -2.13 -26.00 -4.45
C ARG A 440 -3.02 -25.25 -5.44
N ARG A 441 -2.81 -23.93 -5.60
CA ARG A 441 -3.63 -23.08 -6.47
C ARG A 441 -3.00 -22.87 -7.87
N LYS A 442 -2.17 -23.82 -8.37
CA LYS A 442 -1.47 -23.74 -9.66
C LYS A 442 -2.39 -23.40 -10.82
N LYS A 443 -3.59 -24.03 -10.92
CA LYS A 443 -4.53 -23.78 -12.03
C LYS A 443 -4.99 -22.33 -12.06
N ILE A 444 -5.37 -21.76 -10.90
CA ILE A 444 -5.75 -20.35 -10.77
C ILE A 444 -4.58 -19.45 -11.17
N PHE A 445 -3.39 -19.69 -10.62
CA PHE A 445 -2.19 -18.93 -10.93
C PHE A 445 -1.90 -18.90 -12.44
N VAL A 446 -1.97 -20.06 -13.11
CA VAL A 446 -1.66 -20.16 -14.55
C VAL A 446 -2.65 -19.35 -15.41
N VAL A 447 -3.95 -19.50 -15.16
CA VAL A 447 -4.98 -18.77 -15.91
C VAL A 447 -4.85 -17.27 -15.65
N MET A 448 -4.71 -16.88 -14.40
CA MET A 448 -4.60 -15.49 -14.01
C MET A 448 -3.36 -14.83 -14.61
N ILE A 449 -2.15 -15.38 -14.38
CA ILE A 449 -0.90 -14.72 -14.78
C ILE A 449 -0.72 -14.64 -16.30
N LYS A 450 -1.25 -15.64 -17.05
CA LYS A 450 -1.10 -15.67 -18.52
C LYS A 450 -2.11 -14.80 -19.24
N TYR A 451 -3.33 -14.69 -18.73
CA TYR A 451 -4.46 -14.11 -19.46
C TYR A 451 -5.13 -12.97 -18.68
N LEU A 452 -5.63 -13.22 -17.47
CA LEU A 452 -6.50 -12.27 -16.78
C LEU A 452 -5.72 -11.11 -16.14
N CYS A 453 -4.55 -11.35 -15.54
CA CYS A 453 -3.76 -10.27 -14.94
C CYS A 453 -3.36 -9.19 -15.97
N PRO A 454 -2.85 -9.53 -17.18
CA PRO A 454 -2.60 -8.52 -18.21
C PRO A 454 -3.85 -7.74 -18.61
N ILE A 455 -4.98 -8.43 -18.78
CA ILE A 455 -6.26 -7.80 -19.18
C ILE A 455 -6.74 -6.85 -18.08
N PHE A 456 -6.74 -7.28 -16.81
CA PHE A 456 -7.16 -6.45 -15.67
C PHE A 456 -6.27 -5.21 -15.52
N ALA A 457 -4.96 -5.37 -15.68
CA ALA A 457 -4.03 -4.24 -15.64
C ALA A 457 -4.36 -3.19 -16.73
N LEU A 458 -4.71 -3.64 -17.96
CA LEU A 458 -5.12 -2.74 -19.04
C LEU A 458 -6.47 -2.07 -18.77
N ILE A 459 -7.45 -2.79 -18.21
CA ILE A 459 -8.76 -2.24 -17.83
C ILE A 459 -8.57 -1.16 -16.74
N ILE A 460 -7.77 -1.44 -15.70
CA ILE A 460 -7.51 -0.47 -14.64
C ILE A 460 -6.80 0.76 -15.19
N LEU A 461 -5.79 0.59 -16.04
CA LEU A 461 -5.09 1.70 -16.69
C LEU A 461 -6.06 2.58 -17.48
N ALA A 462 -6.86 1.96 -18.37
CA ALA A 462 -7.80 2.68 -19.22
C ALA A 462 -8.89 3.40 -18.40
N SER A 463 -9.49 2.72 -17.41
CA SER A 463 -10.55 3.30 -16.56
C SER A 463 -10.02 4.42 -15.66
N SER A 464 -8.85 4.24 -15.05
CA SER A 464 -8.24 5.26 -14.18
C SER A 464 -7.85 6.52 -14.96
N VAL A 465 -7.29 6.36 -16.16
CA VAL A 465 -6.99 7.50 -17.05
C VAL A 465 -8.27 8.18 -17.50
N ALA A 466 -9.28 7.41 -17.94
CA ALA A 466 -10.58 7.97 -18.36
C ALA A 466 -11.27 8.74 -17.23
N ASN A 467 -11.19 8.25 -15.98
CA ASN A 467 -11.70 8.95 -14.81
C ASN A 467 -10.95 10.26 -14.54
N ALA A 468 -9.63 10.25 -14.63
CA ALA A 468 -8.81 11.44 -14.39
C ALA A 468 -9.08 12.58 -15.38
N PHE A 469 -9.46 12.24 -16.63
CA PHE A 469 -9.87 13.21 -17.65
C PHE A 469 -11.37 13.49 -17.68
N GLY A 470 -12.14 12.94 -16.72
CA GLY A 470 -13.59 13.18 -16.62
C GLY A 470 -14.44 12.50 -17.69
N TRP A 471 -13.88 11.53 -18.42
CA TRP A 471 -14.63 10.77 -19.43
C TRP A 471 -15.59 9.74 -18.82
N ILE A 472 -15.27 9.29 -17.61
CA ILE A 472 -16.12 8.44 -16.77
C ILE A 472 -16.05 8.96 -15.32
N ALA A 473 -17.11 8.73 -14.53
CA ALA A 473 -17.10 9.01 -13.08
C ALA A 473 -16.85 7.71 -12.31
N MET A 474 -15.78 7.69 -11.51
CA MET A 474 -15.42 6.58 -10.61
C MET A 474 -15.48 7.00 -9.15
#